data_057f324fa5eb194f8534d9f3d967fda7
#
_entry.id   057f324fa5eb194f8534d9f3d967fda7
#
_cell.length_a   1.000
_cell.length_b   1.000
_cell.length_c   1.000
_cell.angle_alpha   90.00
_cell.angle_beta   90.00
_cell.angle_gamma   90.00
#
_symmetry.space_group_name_H-M   'P 1'
#
loop_
_entity.id
_entity.type
_entity.pdbx_description
1 polymer ?
#
loop_
_entity_poly.entity_id
_entity_poly.type
_entity_poly.pdbx_seq_one_letter_code
_entity_poly.pdbx_strand_id
1 'polypeptide(L)' 'MDIYSDILNISEHGAKKTQIVYKANLNFNIAKKHINALMERGFVEKNARLYFTTERGKNFVDNYRQIKSMVTER' A
#
# COMPACT_ATOMS: atom_id res chain seq x y z
N MET A 1 -5.91 11.90 1.92
CA MET A 1 -4.75 11.02 1.76
C MET A 1 -5.13 9.59 2.10
N ASP A 2 -4.78 8.68 1.24
CA ASP A 2 -5.11 7.28 1.44
C ASP A 2 -3.84 6.50 1.78
N ILE A 3 -3.72 6.13 3.03
CA ILE A 3 -2.53 5.44 3.53
C ILE A 3 -2.36 4.09 2.85
N TYR A 4 -3.45 3.37 2.61
CA TYR A 4 -3.38 2.07 1.94
C TYR A 4 -2.84 2.22 0.53
N SER A 5 -3.34 3.20 -0.20
CA SER A 5 -2.88 3.43 -1.57
C SER A 5 -1.40 3.80 -1.58
N ASP A 6 -0.97 4.63 -0.64
CA ASP A 6 0.43 5.01 -0.55
C ASP A 6 1.31 3.80 -0.30
N ILE A 7 0.93 2.95 0.65
CA ILE A 7 1.71 1.75 0.97
C ILE A 7 1.78 0.82 -0.23
N LEU A 8 0.67 0.64 -0.93
CA LEU A 8 0.63 -0.24 -2.08
C LEU A 8 1.48 0.28 -3.22
N ASN A 9 1.50 1.58 -3.43
CA ASN A 9 2.37 2.17 -4.45
C ASN A 9 3.84 2.02 -4.10
N ILE A 10 4.20 2.25 -2.84
CA ILE A 10 5.57 2.12 -2.38
C ILE A 10 6.05 0.68 -2.51
N SER A 11 5.17 -0.28 -2.28
CA SER A 11 5.51 -1.69 -2.25
C SER A 11 5.40 -2.38 -3.60
N GLU A 12 5.09 -1.65 -4.65
CA GLU A 12 4.82 -2.24 -5.97
C GLU A 12 5.97 -3.11 -6.46
N HIS A 13 7.19 -2.65 -6.27
CA HIS A 13 8.38 -3.38 -6.72
C HIS A 13 9.19 -3.95 -5.56
N GLY A 14 8.57 -4.01 -4.39
CA GLY A 14 9.23 -4.52 -3.20
C GLY A 14 9.77 -3.40 -2.34
N ALA A 15 9.46 -3.45 -1.06
CA ALA A 15 9.92 -2.42 -0.12
C ALA A 15 10.12 -3.03 1.26
N LYS A 16 11.15 -2.56 1.95
CA LYS A 16 11.35 -2.93 3.34
C LYS A 16 10.38 -2.14 4.22
N LYS A 17 10.10 -2.69 5.40
CA LYS A 17 9.22 -2.00 6.34
C LYS A 17 9.71 -0.57 6.62
N THR A 18 11.01 -0.40 6.79
CA THR A 18 11.59 0.92 7.07
C THR A 18 11.36 1.88 5.92
N GLN A 19 11.42 1.39 4.69
CA GLN A 19 11.15 2.23 3.53
C GLN A 19 9.70 2.68 3.49
N ILE A 20 8.79 1.76 3.84
CA ILE A 20 7.37 2.08 3.87
C ILE A 20 7.11 3.14 4.94
N VAL A 21 7.67 2.95 6.12
CA VAL A 21 7.52 3.91 7.21
C VAL A 21 8.00 5.28 6.79
N TYR A 22 9.16 5.33 6.19
CA TYR A 22 9.78 6.60 5.82
C TYR A 22 9.03 7.29 4.68
N LYS A 23 8.75 6.54 3.62
CA LYS A 23 8.15 7.14 2.43
C LYS A 23 6.68 7.50 2.63
N ALA A 24 5.97 6.74 3.45
CA ALA A 24 4.57 7.04 3.73
C ALA A 24 4.43 8.01 4.90
N ASN A 25 5.55 8.38 5.52
CA ASN A 25 5.58 9.33 6.64
C ASN A 25 4.71 8.84 7.80
N LEU A 26 4.90 7.58 8.17
CA LEU A 26 4.14 6.96 9.26
C LEU A 26 5.10 6.60 10.40
N ASN A 27 4.55 6.37 11.60
CA ASN A 27 5.36 5.77 12.63
C ASN A 27 5.32 4.24 12.48
N PHE A 28 6.22 3.54 13.17
CA PHE A 28 6.35 2.11 13.02
C PHE A 28 5.11 1.34 13.39
N ASN A 29 4.46 1.73 14.48
CA ASN A 29 3.28 1.02 14.95
C ASN A 29 2.12 1.14 13.98
N ILE A 30 1.92 2.32 13.46
CA ILE A 30 0.83 2.56 12.50
C ILE A 30 1.13 1.85 11.18
N ALA A 31 2.36 1.93 10.72
CA ALA A 31 2.74 1.25 9.48
C ALA A 31 2.54 -0.26 9.61
N LYS A 32 2.97 -0.83 10.72
CA LYS A 32 2.84 -2.27 10.96
C LYS A 32 1.37 -2.68 10.93
N LYS A 33 0.52 -1.87 11.57
CA LYS A 33 -0.91 -2.15 11.63
C LYS A 33 -1.53 -2.17 10.24
N HIS A 34 -1.20 -1.18 9.44
CA HIS A 34 -1.75 -1.10 8.08
C HIS A 34 -1.20 -2.16 7.16
N ILE A 35 0.10 -2.46 7.28
CA ILE A 35 0.70 -3.52 6.48
C ILE A 35 0.06 -4.85 6.79
N ASN A 36 -0.15 -5.14 8.07
CA ASN A 36 -0.81 -6.39 8.47
C ASN A 36 -2.23 -6.47 7.92
N ALA A 37 -2.97 -5.37 7.96
CA ALA A 37 -4.32 -5.34 7.43
C ALA A 37 -4.33 -5.62 5.92
N LEU A 38 -3.38 -5.04 5.20
CA LEU A 38 -3.27 -5.26 3.76
C LEU A 38 -2.88 -6.69 3.45
N MET A 39 -2.02 -7.29 4.27
CA MET A 39 -1.66 -8.70 4.09
C MET A 39 -2.85 -9.61 4.32
N GLU A 40 -3.67 -9.31 5.31
CA GLU A 40 -4.86 -10.11 5.58
C GLU A 40 -5.84 -10.07 4.44
N ARG A 41 -5.90 -8.94 3.73
CA ARG A 41 -6.78 -8.79 2.58
C ARG A 41 -6.19 -9.35 1.30
N GLY A 42 -4.95 -9.81 1.35
CA GLY A 42 -4.29 -10.33 0.16
C GLY A 42 -3.80 -9.28 -0.80
N PHE A 43 -3.68 -8.04 -0.35
CA PHE A 43 -3.17 -6.95 -1.18
C PHE A 43 -1.67 -6.83 -1.15
N VAL A 44 -1.03 -7.34 -0.10
CA VAL A 44 0.40 -7.29 0.08
C VAL A 44 0.88 -8.66 0.54
N GLU A 45 2.03 -9.08 0.07
CA GLU A 45 2.65 -10.31 0.56
C GLU A 45 4.08 -10.03 0.95
N LYS A 46 4.58 -10.82 1.89
CA LYS A 46 5.93 -10.67 2.38
C LYS A 46 6.80 -11.79 1.83
N ASN A 47 7.93 -11.42 1.24
CA ASN A 47 8.90 -12.37 0.74
C ASN A 47 10.27 -11.98 1.30
N ALA A 48 10.82 -12.82 2.18
CA ALA A 48 12.04 -12.50 2.91
C ALA A 48 11.81 -11.23 3.72
N ARG A 49 12.53 -10.18 3.45
CA ARG A 49 12.40 -8.92 4.17
C ARG A 49 11.65 -7.86 3.41
N LEU A 50 11.10 -8.22 2.25
CA LEU A 50 10.45 -7.26 1.40
C LEU A 50 8.96 -7.50 1.37
N TYR A 51 8.22 -6.41 1.27
CA TYR A 51 6.77 -6.45 1.09
C TYR A 51 6.47 -6.09 -0.35
N PHE A 52 5.62 -6.87 -0.98
CA PHE A 52 5.25 -6.69 -2.38
C PHE A 52 3.75 -6.54 -2.51
N THR A 53 3.34 -5.59 -3.33
CA THR A 53 1.93 -5.46 -3.68
C THR A 53 1.56 -6.60 -4.63
N THR A 54 0.50 -7.33 -4.28
CA THR A 54 0.02 -8.44 -5.12
C THR A 54 -0.78 -7.90 -6.29
N GLU A 55 -1.14 -8.80 -7.20
CA GLU A 55 -2.01 -8.45 -8.31
C GLU A 55 -3.33 -7.87 -7.81
N ARG A 56 -3.86 -8.47 -6.76
CA ARG A 56 -5.08 -8.00 -6.13
C ARG A 56 -4.90 -6.59 -5.57
N GLY A 57 -3.74 -6.32 -4.99
CA GLY A 57 -3.44 -4.99 -4.47
C GLY A 57 -3.31 -3.96 -5.57
N LYS A 58 -2.72 -4.34 -6.69
CA LYS A 58 -2.61 -3.44 -7.84
C LYS A 58 -3.99 -3.09 -8.38
N ASN A 59 -4.87 -4.06 -8.47
CA ASN A 59 -6.23 -3.81 -8.92
C ASN A 59 -6.96 -2.87 -7.99
N PHE A 60 -6.74 -3.03 -6.68
CA PHE A 60 -7.34 -2.14 -5.70
C PHE A 60 -6.88 -0.70 -5.92
N VAL A 61 -5.59 -0.49 -6.13
CA VAL A 61 -5.04 0.84 -6.36
C VAL A 61 -5.59 1.44 -7.64
N ASP A 62 -5.64 0.64 -8.70
CA ASP A 62 -6.14 1.13 -9.98
C ASP A 62 -7.59 1.56 -9.87
N ASN A 63 -8.42 0.77 -9.21
CA ASN A 63 -9.81 1.12 -9.00
C ASN A 63 -9.95 2.38 -8.16
N TYR A 64 -9.14 2.50 -7.14
CA TYR A 64 -9.16 3.68 -6.29
C TYR A 64 -8.80 4.94 -7.08
N ARG A 65 -7.79 4.84 -7.94
CA ARG A 65 -7.37 5.97 -8.76
C ARG A 65 -8.48 6.42 -9.71
N GLN A 66 -9.18 5.45 -10.30
CA GLN A 66 -10.28 5.76 -11.21
C GLN A 66 -11.40 6.48 -10.48
N ILE A 67 -11.78 5.98 -9.33
CA ILE A 67 -12.84 6.60 -8.54
C ILE A 67 -12.44 8.01 -8.12
N LYS A 68 -11.22 8.17 -7.66
CA LYS A 68 -10.73 9.47 -7.23
C LYS A 68 -10.70 10.46 -8.38
N SER A 69 -10.29 9.99 -9.55
CA SER A 69 -10.25 10.83 -10.74
C SER A 69 -11.64 11.30 -11.13
N MET A 70 -12.60 10.40 -11.06
CA MET A 70 -13.99 10.74 -11.38
C MET A 70 -14.55 11.78 -10.41
N VAL A 71 -14.20 11.65 -9.14
CA VAL A 71 -14.71 12.56 -8.11
C VAL A 71 -14.08 13.93 -8.23
N THR A 72 -12.79 13.99 -8.52
CA THR A 72 -12.09 15.27 -8.59
C THR A 72 -12.24 15.98 -9.91
N GLU A 73 -12.64 15.27 -10.92
CA GLU A 73 -12.81 15.85 -12.25
C GLU A 73 -14.19 16.48 -12.36
N ARG A 74 -14.23 17.76 -12.58
CA ARG A 74 -15.49 18.48 -12.59
C ARG A 74 -15.67 19.21 -13.87
#